data_a56993cfb3348c8ea53e13317cfb6da8
#
_entry.id   a56993cfb3348c8ea53e13317cfb6da8
#
_cell.length_a   1.000
_cell.length_b   1.000
_cell.length_c   1.000
_cell.angle_alpha   90.00
_cell.angle_beta   90.00
_cell.angle_gamma   90.00
#
_symmetry.space_group_name_H-M   'P 1'
#
loop_
_entity.id
_entity.type
_entity.pdbx_description
1 polymer ?
#
loop_
_entity_poly.entity_id
_entity_poly.type
_entity_poly.pdbx_seq_one_letter_code
_entity_poly.pdbx_strand_id
1 'polypeptide(L)'
;MHTDKKGFTLIELLVVVAILGILMTFVATRFMGEPEKARINQAKMQMQTLEDALKLYKLENFEYPSTEQGLKALVEKPSVGDIPKNWKEGGYLEKGKVPKDPWGNDYVYMNPGTHNPNSIDIFSYGPDGPGGDQNKIIGNWESETQGQPQ
;
A
#
# COMPACT_ATOMS: atom_id res chain seq x y z
N MET A 1 17.11 -31.14 -56.98
CA MET A 1 17.19 -31.08 -55.51
C MET A 1 15.75 -30.95 -54.99
N HIS A 2 15.11 -32.10 -54.57
CA HIS A 2 13.77 -32.09 -54.06
C HIS A 2 13.82 -31.77 -52.56
N THR A 3 13.36 -30.61 -52.16
CA THR A 3 13.14 -30.25 -50.75
C THR A 3 11.81 -30.83 -50.31
N ASP A 4 11.86 -31.95 -49.58
CA ASP A 4 10.70 -32.51 -48.89
C ASP A 4 10.17 -31.52 -47.87
N LYS A 5 9.15 -30.78 -48.24
CA LYS A 5 8.38 -29.95 -47.29
C LYS A 5 7.50 -30.88 -46.47
N LYS A 6 8.01 -31.38 -45.35
CA LYS A 6 7.19 -32.09 -44.37
C LYS A 6 6.21 -31.09 -43.74
N GLY A 7 4.95 -31.21 -44.09
CA GLY A 7 3.86 -30.45 -43.45
C GLY A 7 3.54 -31.02 -42.06
N PHE A 8 3.11 -30.18 -41.14
CA PHE A 8 2.60 -30.59 -39.83
C PHE A 8 1.34 -31.44 -39.99
N THR A 9 1.24 -32.52 -39.22
CA THR A 9 0.02 -33.34 -39.16
C THR A 9 -1.00 -32.66 -38.25
N LEU A 10 -2.29 -32.87 -38.51
CA LEU A 10 -3.38 -32.34 -37.72
C LEU A 10 -3.33 -32.81 -36.27
N ILE A 11 -2.91 -34.04 -36.03
CA ILE A 11 -2.75 -34.61 -34.69
C ILE A 11 -1.58 -33.95 -33.94
N GLU A 12 -0.50 -33.59 -34.59
CA GLU A 12 0.66 -32.94 -34.01
C GLU A 12 0.28 -31.55 -33.50
N LEU A 13 -0.52 -30.79 -34.27
CA LEU A 13 -1.06 -29.51 -33.84
C LEU A 13 -2.02 -29.66 -32.64
N LEU A 14 -2.87 -30.69 -32.65
CA LEU A 14 -3.85 -30.98 -31.61
C LEU A 14 -3.17 -31.32 -30.27
N VAL A 15 -2.09 -32.10 -30.31
CA VAL A 15 -1.29 -32.43 -29.12
C VAL A 15 -0.60 -31.18 -28.55
N VAL A 16 -0.02 -30.33 -29.39
CA VAL A 16 0.62 -29.09 -28.95
C VAL A 16 -0.38 -28.17 -28.25
N VAL A 17 -1.57 -27.96 -28.83
CA VAL A 17 -2.62 -27.14 -28.22
C VAL A 17 -3.10 -27.73 -26.89
N ALA A 18 -3.22 -29.06 -26.78
CA ALA A 18 -3.61 -29.73 -25.54
C ALA A 18 -2.55 -29.50 -24.43
N ILE A 19 -1.26 -29.68 -24.76
CA ILE A 19 -0.16 -29.44 -23.82
C ILE A 19 -0.12 -27.97 -23.39
N LEU A 20 -0.25 -27.01 -24.31
CA LEU A 20 -0.30 -25.59 -23.99
C LEU A 20 -1.49 -25.24 -23.09
N GLY A 21 -2.67 -25.84 -23.32
CA GLY A 21 -3.85 -25.68 -22.46
C GLY A 21 -3.61 -26.14 -21.03
N ILE A 22 -2.95 -27.28 -20.85
CA ILE A 22 -2.60 -27.82 -19.54
C ILE A 22 -1.58 -26.91 -18.85
N LEU A 23 -0.55 -26.46 -19.57
CA LEU A 23 0.47 -25.56 -19.02
C LEU A 23 -0.10 -24.19 -18.62
N MET A 24 -1.04 -23.63 -19.37
CA MET A 24 -1.70 -22.39 -19.05
C MET A 24 -2.46 -22.45 -17.71
N THR A 25 -3.01 -23.60 -17.35
CA THR A 25 -3.72 -23.77 -16.07
C THR A 25 -2.77 -23.63 -14.88
N PHE A 26 -1.53 -24.09 -14.98
CA PHE A 26 -0.52 -23.97 -13.94
C PHE A 26 0.06 -22.55 -13.83
N VAL A 27 0.14 -21.84 -14.94
CA VAL A 27 0.69 -20.48 -14.98
C VAL A 27 -0.32 -19.48 -14.39
N ALA A 28 -1.61 -19.60 -14.73
CA ALA A 28 -2.64 -18.68 -14.27
C ALA A 28 -2.76 -18.59 -12.74
N THR A 29 -2.58 -19.71 -12.02
CA THR A 29 -2.70 -19.75 -10.55
C THR A 29 -1.55 -19.05 -9.81
N ARG A 30 -0.38 -18.94 -10.42
CA ARG A 30 0.78 -18.27 -9.81
C ARG A 30 0.73 -16.74 -9.94
N PHE A 31 0.08 -16.22 -10.97
CA PHE A 31 0.00 -14.75 -11.18
C PHE A 31 -1.07 -14.04 -10.36
N MET A 32 -2.03 -14.74 -9.76
CA MET A 32 -3.13 -14.10 -9.04
C MET A 32 -2.73 -13.53 -7.67
N GLY A 33 -1.67 -14.02 -7.03
CA GLY A 33 -1.21 -13.53 -5.72
C GLY A 33 -0.14 -12.42 -5.77
N GLU A 34 0.59 -12.31 -6.87
CA GLU A 34 1.69 -11.35 -6.99
C GLU A 34 1.23 -9.87 -7.03
N PRO A 35 0.14 -9.52 -7.74
CA PRO A 35 -0.36 -8.14 -7.73
C PRO A 35 -0.81 -7.67 -6.35
N GLU A 36 -1.36 -8.57 -5.53
CA GLU A 36 -1.82 -8.22 -4.19
C GLU A 36 -0.64 -7.96 -3.24
N LYS A 37 0.39 -8.78 -3.27
CA LYS A 37 1.63 -8.53 -2.52
C LYS A 37 2.28 -7.21 -2.92
N ALA A 38 2.29 -6.89 -4.21
CA ALA A 38 2.81 -5.63 -4.71
C ALA A 38 2.02 -4.42 -4.15
N ARG A 39 0.69 -4.51 -4.07
CA ARG A 39 -0.17 -3.48 -3.46
C ARG A 39 0.09 -3.33 -1.97
N ILE A 40 0.22 -4.43 -1.22
CA ILE A 40 0.56 -4.40 0.20
C ILE A 40 1.90 -3.70 0.42
N ASN A 41 2.93 -4.04 -0.36
CA ASN A 41 4.23 -3.40 -0.28
C ASN A 41 4.15 -1.90 -0.63
N GLN A 42 3.38 -1.55 -1.65
CA GLN A 42 3.14 -0.15 -2.00
C GLN A 42 2.45 0.62 -0.86
N ALA A 43 1.44 0.03 -0.20
CA ALA A 43 0.78 0.63 0.95
C ALA A 43 1.77 0.87 2.10
N LYS A 44 2.62 -0.11 2.42
CA LYS A 44 3.66 0.03 3.45
C LYS A 44 4.66 1.15 3.13
N MET A 45 5.10 1.25 1.89
CA MET A 45 6.01 2.33 1.45
C MET A 45 5.34 3.72 1.53
N GLN A 46 4.06 3.82 1.16
CA GLN A 46 3.30 5.06 1.28
C GLN A 46 3.10 5.46 2.75
N MET A 47 2.79 4.50 3.64
CA MET A 47 2.69 4.76 5.09
C MET A 47 4.03 5.23 5.66
N GLN A 48 5.16 4.65 5.26
CA GLN A 48 6.48 5.12 5.67
C GLN A 48 6.71 6.58 5.24
N THR A 49 6.35 6.93 4.01
CA THR A 49 6.44 8.33 3.53
C THR A 49 5.57 9.28 4.37
N LEU A 50 4.36 8.86 4.73
CA LEU A 50 3.47 9.62 5.60
C LEU A 50 4.03 9.79 7.01
N GLU A 51 4.62 8.73 7.58
CA GLU A 51 5.29 8.80 8.88
C GLU A 51 6.47 9.76 8.88
N ASP A 52 7.29 9.73 7.85
CA ASP A 52 8.45 10.61 7.73
C ASP A 52 8.02 12.08 7.63
N ALA A 53 6.95 12.35 6.88
CA ALA A 53 6.34 13.67 6.81
C ALA A 53 5.76 14.12 8.17
N LEU A 54 5.11 13.21 8.91
CA LEU A 54 4.59 13.48 10.26
C LEU A 54 5.70 13.71 11.27
N LYS A 55 6.81 12.98 11.18
CA LYS A 55 8.01 13.22 12.02
C LYS A 55 8.59 14.61 11.77
N LEU A 56 8.67 15.01 10.48
CA LEU A 56 9.11 16.37 10.13
C LEU A 56 8.14 17.43 10.64
N TYR A 57 6.82 17.20 10.50
CA TYR A 57 5.80 18.08 11.07
C TYR A 57 6.00 18.25 12.59
N LYS A 58 6.17 17.13 13.32
CA LYS A 58 6.41 17.15 14.77
C LYS A 58 7.71 17.88 15.14
N LEU A 59 8.76 17.71 14.34
CA LEU A 59 10.04 18.40 14.59
C LEU A 59 9.89 19.91 14.52
N GLU A 60 9.09 20.42 13.60
CA GLU A 60 8.89 21.86 13.40
C GLU A 60 7.81 22.45 14.32
N ASN A 61 6.78 21.66 14.66
CA ASN A 61 5.61 22.12 15.45
C ASN A 61 5.56 21.54 16.87
N PHE A 62 6.55 20.71 17.25
CA PHE A 62 6.74 20.08 18.57
C PHE A 62 5.75 18.96 18.90
N GLU A 63 4.70 18.79 18.13
CA GLU A 63 3.69 17.74 18.31
C GLU A 63 3.18 17.21 16.96
N TYR A 64 2.58 16.03 16.98
CA TYR A 64 1.89 15.50 15.82
C TYR A 64 0.54 16.20 15.63
N PRO A 65 -0.01 16.24 14.40
CA PRO A 65 -1.39 16.68 14.20
C PRO A 65 -2.36 15.88 15.09
N SER A 66 -3.44 16.51 15.54
CA SER A 66 -4.50 15.77 16.23
C SER A 66 -5.22 14.82 15.27
N THR A 67 -5.97 13.84 15.80
CA THR A 67 -6.81 12.95 14.97
C THR A 67 -7.79 13.76 14.11
N GLU A 68 -8.34 14.86 14.66
CA GLU A 68 -9.26 15.74 13.94
C GLU A 68 -8.60 16.48 12.78
N GLN A 69 -7.35 16.95 12.98
CA GLN A 69 -6.55 17.57 11.92
C GLN A 69 -6.14 16.57 10.84
N GLY A 70 -5.88 15.33 11.25
CA GLY A 70 -5.61 14.21 10.36
C GLY A 70 -4.38 14.40 9.46
N LEU A 71 -4.24 13.54 8.48
CA LEU A 71 -3.16 13.61 7.48
C LEU A 71 -3.25 14.85 6.58
N LYS A 72 -4.41 15.50 6.55
CA LYS A 72 -4.61 16.76 5.80
C LYS A 72 -3.70 17.86 6.28
N ALA A 73 -3.34 17.85 7.58
CA ALA A 73 -2.37 18.77 8.16
C ALA A 73 -0.98 18.75 7.50
N LEU A 74 -0.67 17.68 6.76
CA LEU A 74 0.59 17.56 6.00
C LEU A 74 0.60 18.36 4.69
N VAL A 75 -0.55 18.77 4.20
CA VAL A 75 -0.71 19.45 2.89
C VAL A 75 -1.39 20.80 3.00
N GLU A 76 -2.19 21.01 4.04
CA GLU A 76 -2.90 22.25 4.32
C GLU A 76 -2.67 22.64 5.78
N LYS A 77 -2.46 23.93 6.03
CA LYS A 77 -2.34 24.42 7.41
C LYS A 77 -3.65 24.18 8.15
N PRO A 78 -3.62 23.46 9.30
CA PRO A 78 -4.82 23.21 10.09
C PRO A 78 -5.53 24.51 10.50
N SER A 79 -6.86 24.45 10.51
CA SER A 79 -7.73 25.53 10.98
C SER A 79 -8.59 25.12 12.18
N VAL A 80 -8.41 23.89 12.68
CA VAL A 80 -9.11 23.32 13.83
C VAL A 80 -8.13 22.84 14.89
N GLY A 81 -8.56 22.78 16.14
CA GLY A 81 -7.71 22.40 17.27
C GLY A 81 -6.57 23.39 17.51
N ASP A 82 -5.44 22.88 18.00
CA ASP A 82 -4.23 23.68 18.23
C ASP A 82 -3.54 23.98 16.90
N ILE A 83 -3.65 25.23 16.46
CA ILE A 83 -3.11 25.66 15.16
C ILE A 83 -1.59 25.80 15.25
N PRO A 84 -0.83 25.05 14.43
CA PRO A 84 0.62 25.09 14.46
C PRO A 84 1.14 26.47 14.03
N LYS A 85 2.03 27.04 14.83
CA LYS A 85 2.64 28.35 14.57
C LYS A 85 3.73 28.29 13.50
N ASN A 86 4.43 27.15 13.42
CA ASN A 86 5.58 26.95 12.53
C ASN A 86 5.23 26.07 11.35
N TRP A 87 3.96 26.02 10.95
CA TRP A 87 3.55 25.18 9.80
C TRP A 87 4.30 25.60 8.53
N LYS A 88 4.93 24.63 7.89
CA LYS A 88 5.76 24.85 6.71
C LYS A 88 4.93 25.22 5.49
N GLU A 89 5.20 26.39 4.91
CA GLU A 89 4.56 26.80 3.65
C GLU A 89 4.87 25.81 2.54
N GLY A 90 3.83 25.36 1.82
CA GLY A 90 3.92 24.29 0.83
C GLY A 90 3.71 22.88 1.39
N GLY A 91 3.61 22.74 2.73
CA GLY A 91 3.33 21.46 3.38
C GLY A 91 4.53 20.54 3.51
N TYR A 92 4.27 19.29 3.85
CA TYR A 92 5.25 18.27 4.22
C TYR A 92 5.31 17.11 3.22
N LEU A 93 4.43 17.11 2.20
CA LEU A 93 4.39 16.10 1.14
C LEU A 93 4.75 16.73 -0.20
N GLU A 94 5.69 16.10 -0.93
CA GLU A 94 6.21 16.62 -2.20
C GLU A 94 5.14 16.88 -3.25
N LYS A 95 4.09 16.05 -3.30
CA LYS A 95 3.01 16.18 -4.28
C LYS A 95 1.87 17.09 -3.83
N GLY A 96 1.96 17.73 -2.64
CA GLY A 96 0.93 18.61 -2.10
C GLY A 96 -0.43 17.95 -1.89
N LYS A 97 -0.48 16.63 -1.79
CA LYS A 97 -1.71 15.87 -1.51
C LYS A 97 -1.40 14.59 -0.74
N VAL A 98 -2.34 14.19 0.11
CA VAL A 98 -2.30 12.90 0.79
C VAL A 98 -2.60 11.81 -0.24
N PRO A 99 -1.75 10.78 -0.38
CA PRO A 99 -2.01 9.69 -1.31
C PRO A 99 -3.19 8.84 -0.81
N LYS A 100 -3.90 8.22 -1.75
CA LYS A 100 -4.79 7.12 -1.45
C LYS A 100 -4.01 5.80 -1.41
N ASP A 101 -4.56 4.83 -0.68
CA ASP A 101 -3.99 3.50 -0.67
C ASP A 101 -4.12 2.83 -2.06
N PRO A 102 -3.44 1.70 -2.32
CA PRO A 102 -3.48 1.01 -3.61
C PRO A 102 -4.85 0.46 -4.03
N TRP A 103 -5.82 0.45 -3.13
CA TRP A 103 -7.22 0.05 -3.38
C TRP A 103 -8.15 1.26 -3.54
N GLY A 104 -7.62 2.49 -3.42
CA GLY A 104 -8.36 3.74 -3.66
C GLY A 104 -9.00 4.35 -2.42
N ASN A 105 -8.76 3.81 -1.23
CA ASN A 105 -9.27 4.33 0.03
C ASN A 105 -8.31 5.36 0.65
N ASP A 106 -8.80 6.17 1.57
CA ASP A 106 -7.96 7.05 2.36
C ASP A 106 -7.26 6.27 3.48
N TYR A 107 -6.02 6.64 3.81
CA TYR A 107 -5.36 6.15 5.01
C TYR A 107 -6.04 6.71 6.25
N VAL A 108 -6.18 5.86 7.27
CA VAL A 108 -6.69 6.27 8.58
C VAL A 108 -5.51 6.71 9.45
N TYR A 109 -5.72 7.78 10.20
CA TYR A 109 -4.75 8.37 11.11
C TYR A 109 -5.35 8.55 12.50
N MET A 110 -4.61 8.21 13.53
CA MET A 110 -5.02 8.38 14.92
C MET A 110 -3.84 8.89 15.77
N ASN A 111 -4.10 9.90 16.57
CA ASN A 111 -3.16 10.45 17.54
C ASN A 111 -3.90 10.78 18.86
N PRO A 112 -3.59 10.09 19.98
CA PRO A 112 -2.67 8.96 20.09
C PRO A 112 -3.18 7.73 19.35
N GLY A 113 -2.25 6.85 18.94
CA GLY A 113 -2.60 5.58 18.31
C GLY A 113 -3.24 4.61 19.30
N THR A 114 -4.06 3.70 18.80
CA THR A 114 -4.62 2.60 19.59
C THR A 114 -3.59 1.47 19.75
N HIS A 115 -2.81 1.20 18.71
CA HIS A 115 -1.72 0.22 18.73
C HIS A 115 -0.41 0.84 19.24
N ASN A 116 -0.21 2.12 18.95
CA ASN A 116 0.93 2.90 19.42
C ASN A 116 0.49 4.02 20.39
N PRO A 117 0.17 3.72 21.68
CA PRO A 117 -0.42 4.72 22.61
C PRO A 117 0.47 5.92 22.88
N ASN A 118 1.79 5.78 22.70
CA ASN A 118 2.78 6.85 22.90
C ASN A 118 3.17 7.55 21.59
N SER A 119 2.51 7.20 20.48
CA SER A 119 2.78 7.70 19.15
C SER A 119 1.50 7.76 18.32
N ILE A 120 1.60 7.52 17.04
CA ILE A 120 0.51 7.61 16.08
C ILE A 120 0.26 6.24 15.43
N ASP A 121 -0.98 6.01 15.01
CA ASP A 121 -1.34 4.91 14.12
C ASP A 121 -1.66 5.48 12.74
N ILE A 122 -1.12 4.82 11.70
CA ILE A 122 -1.50 5.01 10.30
C ILE A 122 -1.81 3.63 9.74
N PHE A 123 -2.96 3.49 9.09
CA PHE A 123 -3.32 2.20 8.49
C PHE A 123 -4.21 2.34 7.26
N SER A 124 -4.20 1.30 6.44
CA SER A 124 -5.14 1.06 5.35
C SER A 124 -6.06 -0.10 5.74
N TYR A 125 -7.32 -0.03 5.37
CA TYR A 125 -8.25 -1.16 5.50
C TYR A 125 -7.95 -2.30 4.52
N GLY A 126 -6.98 -2.11 3.60
CA GLY A 126 -6.62 -3.12 2.61
C GLY A 126 -7.68 -3.30 1.51
N PRO A 127 -7.67 -4.47 0.85
CA PRO A 127 -8.50 -4.72 -0.34
C PRO A 127 -10.01 -4.66 -0.10
N ASP A 128 -10.44 -4.97 1.10
CA ASP A 128 -11.88 -5.06 1.42
C ASP A 128 -12.47 -3.71 1.85
N GLY A 129 -11.63 -2.70 2.09
CA GLY A 129 -12.04 -1.36 2.48
C GLY A 129 -12.63 -1.26 3.90
N PRO A 130 -13.20 -0.10 4.27
CA PRO A 130 -13.82 0.11 5.57
C PRO A 130 -14.96 -0.88 5.84
N GLY A 131 -14.90 -1.58 6.98
CA GLY A 131 -15.89 -2.61 7.36
C GLY A 131 -15.59 -4.00 6.82
N GLY A 132 -14.50 -4.19 6.09
CA GLY A 132 -14.03 -5.49 5.64
C GLY A 132 -13.34 -6.33 6.72
N ASP A 133 -12.60 -7.35 6.28
CA ASP A 133 -11.87 -8.25 7.18
C ASP A 133 -10.76 -7.50 7.92
N GLN A 134 -10.87 -7.47 9.24
CA GLN A 134 -9.89 -6.80 10.12
C GLN A 134 -8.48 -7.42 10.05
N ASN A 135 -8.37 -8.69 9.66
CA ASN A 135 -7.08 -9.36 9.47
C ASN A 135 -6.33 -8.90 8.22
N LYS A 136 -6.98 -8.12 7.36
CA LYS A 136 -6.39 -7.54 6.16
C LYS A 136 -5.99 -6.06 6.33
N ILE A 137 -6.16 -5.51 7.51
CA ILE A 137 -5.70 -4.16 7.84
C ILE A 137 -4.16 -4.16 7.81
N ILE A 138 -3.61 -3.17 7.15
CA ILE A 138 -2.16 -2.96 7.04
C ILE A 138 -1.83 -1.70 7.81
N GLY A 139 -1.14 -1.82 8.93
CA GLY A 139 -0.83 -0.72 9.82
C GLY A 139 0.68 -0.54 10.04
N ASN A 140 1.05 0.63 10.55
CA ASN A 140 2.44 0.94 10.88
C ASN A 140 2.98 0.18 12.10
N TRP A 141 2.12 -0.47 12.86
CA TRP A 141 2.50 -1.33 14.00
C TRP A 141 2.97 -2.73 13.57
N GLU A 142 2.71 -3.17 12.34
CA GLU A 142 3.11 -4.48 11.84
C GLU A 142 4.61 -4.60 11.56
N SER A 143 5.31 -3.48 11.43
CA SER A 143 6.74 -3.45 11.10
C SER A 143 7.63 -3.95 12.25
N GLU A 144 7.14 -3.95 13.49
CA GLU A 144 7.92 -4.38 14.66
C GLU A 144 7.80 -5.88 14.95
N THR A 145 6.79 -6.56 14.40
CA THR A 145 6.50 -7.98 14.72
C THR A 145 7.23 -8.98 13.82
N GLN A 146 7.83 -8.56 12.70
CA GLN A 146 8.53 -9.45 11.76
C GLN A 146 10.05 -9.54 11.97
N GLY A 147 10.58 -9.06 13.09
CA GLY A 147 12.02 -8.99 13.39
C GLY A 147 12.55 -10.06 14.35
N GLN A 148 11.84 -11.14 14.65
CA GLN A 148 12.41 -12.25 15.43
C GLN A 148 12.44 -13.55 14.62
N PRO A 149 13.62 -13.96 14.09
CA PRO A 149 13.86 -15.36 13.73
C PRO A 149 14.01 -16.18 15.02
N GLN A 150 13.21 -17.24 15.14
CA GLN A 150 13.49 -18.32 16.10
C GLN A 150 14.60 -19.22 15.56
#